data_a6d59400f24a19bef80d3c15c0207ac8
#
_entry.id   a6d59400f24a19bef80d3c15c0207ac8
#
_cell.length_a   1.000
_cell.length_b   1.000
_cell.length_c   1.000
_cell.angle_alpha   90.00
_cell.angle_beta   90.00
_cell.angle_gamma   90.00
#
_symmetry.space_group_name_H-M   'P 1'
#
loop_
_entity.id
_entity.type
_entity.pdbx_description
1 polymer ?
#
loop_
_entity_poly.entity_id
_entity_poly.type
_entity_poly.pdbx_seq_one_letter_code
_entity_poly.pdbx_strand_id
1 'polypeptide(L)'
;MSWPKEIPYERYPSDLTDEEWEIVKPLLEKLDPYTTGRPRKVDLREVLNAIFYLNKTGCPWRYLPTCFPAPSLVSYYYHQWVDRNILERIHTEIRQHVRKELGRNEHPSAGIIDSQTVKGTPESIQESGFDGGKRIQGRKRHIVVDTIGYLIVVLVHAANIHDSRASREVLAALFSIVGTIQKIWADSAYKGQEFVQWVKDQFNSPDYP
;
A
#
# COMPACT_ATOMS: atom_id res chain seq x y z
N MET A 1 3.99 32.75 13.00
CA MET A 1 3.98 32.83 11.53
C MET A 1 2.63 32.36 11.05
N SER A 2 1.88 33.20 10.35
CA SER A 2 0.62 32.80 9.72
C SER A 2 0.94 32.06 8.43
N TRP A 3 0.32 30.91 8.26
CA TRP A 3 0.40 30.12 7.02
C TRP A 3 -0.12 30.97 5.84
N PRO A 4 0.51 30.92 4.64
CA PRO A 4 0.01 31.63 3.46
C PRO A 4 -1.43 31.18 3.16
N LYS A 5 -2.32 32.13 2.90
CA LYS A 5 -3.75 31.86 2.69
C LYS A 5 -4.09 31.24 1.33
N GLU A 6 -3.15 31.25 0.39
CA GLU A 6 -3.33 30.70 -0.95
C GLU A 6 -2.09 29.87 -1.31
N ILE A 7 -2.18 28.57 -1.13
CA ILE A 7 -1.19 27.62 -1.62
C ILE A 7 -1.71 27.15 -2.97
N PRO A 8 -0.99 27.36 -4.08
CA PRO A 8 -1.37 26.76 -5.34
C PRO A 8 -1.33 25.24 -5.17
N TYR A 9 -2.44 24.56 -5.42
CA TYR A 9 -2.47 23.11 -5.52
C TYR A 9 -1.55 22.68 -6.66
N GLU A 10 -1.01 21.48 -6.60
CA GLU A 10 -0.04 20.95 -7.57
C GLU A 10 1.34 21.61 -7.51
N ARG A 11 1.83 21.94 -6.31
CA ARG A 11 3.23 22.40 -6.11
C ARG A 11 4.25 21.34 -6.50
N TYR A 12 3.88 20.08 -6.35
CA TYR A 12 4.69 18.91 -6.67
C TYR A 12 3.87 17.90 -7.48
N PRO A 13 4.52 17.13 -8.38
CA PRO A 13 3.83 16.09 -9.16
C PRO A 13 3.22 14.97 -8.32
N SER A 14 3.48 14.97 -7.03
CA SER A 14 2.90 14.03 -6.04
C SER A 14 1.71 14.59 -5.30
N ASP A 15 1.37 15.85 -5.49
CA ASP A 15 0.23 16.47 -4.83
C ASP A 15 -1.07 15.97 -5.46
N LEU A 16 -2.10 15.81 -4.64
CA LEU A 16 -3.44 15.46 -5.11
C LEU A 16 -4.02 16.59 -5.95
N THR A 17 -4.57 16.25 -7.10
CA THR A 17 -5.41 17.18 -7.87
C THR A 17 -6.71 17.49 -7.12
N ASP A 18 -7.47 18.47 -7.58
CA ASP A 18 -8.75 18.78 -6.95
C ASP A 18 -9.74 17.64 -7.14
N GLU A 19 -9.77 17.00 -8.30
CA GLU A 19 -10.62 15.85 -8.59
C GLU A 19 -10.26 14.65 -7.72
N GLU A 20 -8.98 14.35 -7.53
CA GLU A 20 -8.53 13.28 -6.63
C GLU A 20 -8.89 13.58 -5.17
N TRP A 21 -8.75 14.84 -4.75
CA TRP A 21 -9.12 15.25 -3.39
C TRP A 21 -10.61 15.11 -3.12
N GLU A 22 -11.47 15.45 -4.07
CA GLU A 22 -12.93 15.27 -3.94
C GLU A 22 -13.35 13.80 -3.74
N ILE A 23 -12.55 12.86 -4.26
CA ILE A 23 -12.74 11.42 -4.01
C ILE A 23 -12.22 11.01 -2.63
N VAL A 24 -11.01 11.45 -2.27
CA VAL A 24 -10.33 11.02 -1.04
C VAL A 24 -10.90 11.65 0.21
N LYS A 25 -11.29 12.95 0.15
CA LYS A 25 -11.78 13.72 1.29
C LYS A 25 -12.93 13.05 2.05
N PRO A 26 -14.06 12.65 1.41
CA PRO A 26 -15.17 12.03 2.11
C PRO A 26 -14.79 10.69 2.74
N LEU A 27 -13.88 9.94 2.12
CA LEU A 27 -13.37 8.68 2.67
C LEU A 27 -12.55 8.94 3.93
N LEU A 28 -11.65 9.92 3.88
CA LEU A 28 -10.81 10.28 5.01
C LEU A 28 -11.66 10.82 6.17
N GLU A 29 -12.62 11.68 5.92
CA GLU A 29 -13.54 12.21 6.94
C GLU A 29 -14.39 11.10 7.59
N LYS A 30 -14.84 10.12 6.82
CA LYS A 30 -15.56 8.94 7.32
C LYS A 30 -14.68 8.05 8.21
N LEU A 31 -13.41 7.85 7.84
CA LEU A 31 -12.50 6.92 8.51
C LEU A 31 -11.74 7.56 9.68
N ASP A 32 -11.52 8.85 9.64
CA ASP A 32 -10.88 9.65 10.68
C ASP A 32 -11.74 10.85 11.10
N PRO A 33 -12.98 10.61 11.57
CA PRO A 33 -13.87 11.70 11.95
C PRO A 33 -13.30 12.50 13.11
N TYR A 34 -13.47 13.81 13.06
CA TYR A 34 -13.25 14.66 14.22
C TYR A 34 -14.43 14.50 15.20
N THR A 35 -14.18 13.92 16.35
CA THR A 35 -15.25 13.61 17.31
C THR A 35 -15.24 14.46 18.57
N THR A 36 -14.07 14.84 19.09
CA THR A 36 -13.94 15.56 20.35
C THR A 36 -12.64 16.35 20.43
N GLY A 37 -12.61 17.38 21.28
CA GLY A 37 -11.41 18.16 21.58
C GLY A 37 -11.31 19.47 20.79
N ARG A 38 -10.08 20.00 20.68
CA ARG A 38 -9.82 21.24 19.93
C ARG A 38 -9.94 20.98 18.42
N PRO A 39 -10.69 21.79 17.65
CA PRO A 39 -10.79 21.64 16.21
C PRO A 39 -9.43 21.51 15.51
N ARG A 40 -9.37 20.62 14.51
CA ARG A 40 -8.19 20.46 13.67
C ARG A 40 -7.90 21.80 12.97
N LYS A 41 -6.66 22.26 13.08
CA LYS A 41 -6.19 23.47 12.40
C LYS A 41 -5.40 23.15 11.13
N VAL A 42 -5.04 21.88 10.94
CA VAL A 42 -4.28 21.41 9.79
C VAL A 42 -5.23 21.01 8.67
N ASP A 43 -4.87 21.34 7.45
CA ASP A 43 -5.50 20.81 6.26
C ASP A 43 -5.02 19.36 6.03
N LEU A 44 -5.94 18.40 6.05
CA LEU A 44 -5.61 16.98 5.85
C LEU A 44 -5.15 16.68 4.43
N ARG A 45 -5.55 17.47 3.43
CA ARG A 45 -5.01 17.39 2.07
C ARG A 45 -3.51 17.65 2.08
N GLU A 46 -3.08 18.70 2.78
CA GLU A 46 -1.66 19.03 2.90
C GLU A 46 -0.86 17.98 3.66
N VAL A 47 -1.47 17.30 4.61
CA VAL A 47 -0.84 16.15 5.29
C VAL A 47 -0.65 14.99 4.33
N LEU A 48 -1.66 14.66 3.52
CA LEU A 48 -1.55 13.60 2.49
C LEU A 48 -0.52 13.94 1.42
N ASN A 49 -0.53 15.17 0.92
CA ASN A 49 0.43 15.67 -0.06
C ASN A 49 1.87 15.54 0.48
N ALA A 50 2.09 15.88 1.75
CA ALA A 50 3.40 15.71 2.40
C ALA A 50 3.81 14.23 2.50
N ILE A 51 2.87 13.32 2.81
CA ILE A 51 3.13 11.87 2.83
C ILE A 51 3.46 11.35 1.44
N PHE A 52 2.72 11.77 0.41
CA PHE A 52 3.01 11.37 -0.97
C PHE A 52 4.34 11.92 -1.47
N TYR A 53 4.68 13.17 -1.13
CA TYR A 53 5.98 13.74 -1.41
C TYR A 53 7.11 12.92 -0.78
N LEU A 54 6.97 12.56 0.49
CA LEU A 54 7.94 11.75 1.22
C LEU A 54 8.10 10.36 0.59
N ASN A 55 6.99 9.70 0.23
CA ASN A 55 7.02 8.42 -0.44
C ASN A 55 7.68 8.49 -1.84
N LYS A 56 7.46 9.57 -2.56
CA LYS A 56 8.01 9.77 -3.91
C LYS A 56 9.50 10.09 -3.90
N THR A 57 9.94 10.89 -2.92
CA THR A 57 11.32 11.38 -2.85
C THR A 57 12.23 10.52 -1.97
N GLY A 58 11.65 9.77 -1.02
CA GLY A 58 12.40 9.03 0.00
C GLY A 58 13.14 9.93 1.00
N CYS A 59 12.79 11.21 1.10
CA CYS A 59 13.46 12.13 2.01
C CYS A 59 13.14 11.78 3.48
N PRO A 60 14.06 12.03 4.42
CA PRO A 60 13.76 11.95 5.85
C PRO A 60 12.68 12.97 6.26
N TRP A 61 11.86 12.66 7.28
CA TRP A 61 10.80 13.55 7.79
C TRP A 61 11.25 15.00 7.96
N ARG A 62 12.42 15.21 8.55
CA ARG A 62 12.99 16.55 8.82
C ARG A 62 13.35 17.36 7.57
N TYR A 63 13.38 16.71 6.40
CA TYR A 63 13.68 17.35 5.11
C TYR A 63 12.42 17.64 4.28
N LEU A 64 11.23 17.43 4.87
CA LEU A 64 10.00 17.88 4.22
C LEU A 64 10.09 19.41 3.97
N PRO A 65 9.76 19.86 2.75
CA PRO A 65 9.69 21.29 2.42
C PRO A 65 8.81 22.09 3.39
N THR A 66 9.21 23.32 3.67
CA THR A 66 8.51 24.21 4.63
C THR A 66 7.13 24.65 4.19
N CYS A 67 6.77 24.39 2.92
CA CYS A 67 5.42 24.61 2.41
C CYS A 67 4.41 23.56 2.88
N PHE A 68 4.86 22.42 3.38
CA PHE A 68 4.02 21.41 4.01
C PHE A 68 3.82 21.69 5.51
N PRO A 69 2.85 21.06 6.17
CA PRO A 69 2.72 21.11 7.63
C PRO A 69 4.01 20.63 8.33
N ALA A 70 4.18 21.04 9.59
CA ALA A 70 5.37 20.68 10.36
C ALA A 70 5.65 19.17 10.30
N PRO A 71 6.90 18.72 10.09
CA PRO A 71 7.26 17.31 9.92
C PRO A 71 6.76 16.41 11.06
N SER A 72 6.79 16.92 12.31
CA SER A 72 6.27 16.20 13.47
C SER A 72 4.75 15.98 13.41
N LEU A 73 4.02 16.93 12.85
CA LEU A 73 2.57 16.81 12.68
C LEU A 73 2.23 15.82 11.55
N VAL A 74 2.93 15.88 10.42
CA VAL A 74 2.76 14.92 9.31
C VAL A 74 3.08 13.50 9.78
N SER A 75 4.19 13.32 10.50
CA SER A 75 4.58 12.03 11.08
C SER A 75 3.53 11.50 12.06
N TYR A 76 2.96 12.36 12.91
CA TYR A 76 1.88 12.01 13.84
C TYR A 76 0.66 11.45 13.09
N TYR A 77 0.16 12.15 12.07
CA TYR A 77 -0.97 11.68 11.27
C TYR A 77 -0.64 10.39 10.52
N TYR A 78 0.54 10.30 9.93
CA TYR A 78 0.99 9.10 9.24
C TYR A 78 0.92 7.86 10.14
N HIS A 79 1.54 7.90 11.32
CA HIS A 79 1.52 6.78 12.26
C HIS A 79 0.10 6.47 12.76
N GLN A 80 -0.68 7.50 13.08
CA GLN A 80 -2.07 7.32 13.50
C GLN A 80 -2.90 6.63 12.40
N TRP A 81 -2.72 7.01 11.14
CA TRP A 81 -3.46 6.42 10.02
C TRP A 81 -2.97 5.01 9.69
N VAL A 82 -1.68 4.72 9.84
CA VAL A 82 -1.13 3.37 9.71
C VAL A 82 -1.68 2.46 10.82
N ASP A 83 -1.59 2.86 12.08
CA ASP A 83 -2.05 2.06 13.23
C ASP A 83 -3.55 1.74 13.17
N ARG A 84 -4.34 2.60 12.53
CA ARG A 84 -5.79 2.44 12.35
C ARG A 84 -6.17 1.85 10.97
N ASN A 85 -5.21 1.45 10.15
CA ASN A 85 -5.39 0.93 8.78
C ASN A 85 -6.22 1.87 7.88
N ILE A 86 -6.12 3.19 8.08
CA ILE A 86 -6.93 4.17 7.34
C ILE A 86 -6.47 4.24 5.90
N LEU A 87 -5.16 4.25 5.65
CA LEU A 87 -4.59 4.35 4.30
C LEU A 87 -4.97 3.13 3.46
N GLU A 88 -4.89 1.92 4.01
CA GLU A 88 -5.30 0.68 3.34
C GLU A 88 -6.80 0.65 3.03
N ARG A 89 -7.61 1.17 3.93
CA ARG A 89 -9.07 1.26 3.71
C ARG A 89 -9.41 2.27 2.62
N ILE A 90 -8.79 3.45 2.62
CA ILE A 90 -8.95 4.45 1.54
C ILE A 90 -8.52 3.83 0.20
N HIS A 91 -7.34 3.19 0.16
CA HIS A 91 -6.86 2.52 -1.05
C HIS A 91 -7.85 1.46 -1.55
N THR A 92 -8.43 0.66 -0.67
CA THR A 92 -9.41 -0.37 -1.03
C THR A 92 -10.68 0.23 -1.61
N GLU A 93 -11.24 1.28 -0.97
CA GLU A 93 -12.44 1.98 -1.45
C GLU A 93 -12.20 2.63 -2.83
N ILE A 94 -11.05 3.29 -3.02
CA ILE A 94 -10.67 3.88 -4.31
C ILE A 94 -10.55 2.80 -5.38
N ARG A 95 -9.86 1.69 -5.10
CA ARG A 95 -9.73 0.57 -6.05
C ARG A 95 -11.10 0.03 -6.46
N GLN A 96 -12.01 -0.17 -5.51
CA GLN A 96 -13.36 -0.65 -5.79
C GLN A 96 -14.15 0.34 -6.65
N HIS A 97 -14.04 1.64 -6.34
CA HIS A 97 -14.67 2.71 -7.12
C HIS A 97 -14.18 2.71 -8.57
N VAL A 98 -12.87 2.75 -8.77
CA VAL A 98 -12.27 2.77 -10.12
C VAL A 98 -12.63 1.50 -10.91
N ARG A 99 -12.68 0.34 -10.26
CA ARG A 99 -13.11 -0.90 -10.93
C ARG A 99 -14.55 -0.79 -11.43
N LYS A 100 -15.46 -0.22 -10.63
CA LYS A 100 -16.85 0.03 -11.05
C LYS A 100 -16.95 0.98 -12.22
N GLU A 101 -16.20 2.09 -12.19
CA GLU A 101 -16.11 3.04 -13.31
C GLU A 101 -15.66 2.38 -14.63
N LEU A 102 -14.78 1.37 -14.53
CA LEU A 102 -14.32 0.56 -15.67
C LEU A 102 -15.27 -0.59 -16.04
N GLY A 103 -16.49 -0.63 -15.49
CA GLY A 103 -17.46 -1.68 -15.75
C GLY A 103 -17.07 -3.06 -15.22
N ARG A 104 -16.22 -3.12 -14.20
CA ARG A 104 -15.79 -4.35 -13.53
C ARG A 104 -16.50 -4.53 -12.19
N ASN A 105 -16.54 -5.77 -11.71
CA ASN A 105 -16.94 -6.04 -10.34
C ASN A 105 -16.00 -5.33 -9.36
N GLU A 106 -16.52 -4.75 -8.29
CA GLU A 106 -15.73 -4.07 -7.25
C GLU A 106 -14.66 -4.99 -6.63
N HIS A 107 -15.01 -6.25 -6.44
CA HIS A 107 -14.08 -7.27 -5.97
C HIS A 107 -13.52 -8.07 -7.16
N PRO A 108 -12.18 -8.17 -7.30
CA PRO A 108 -11.56 -8.96 -8.34
C PRO A 108 -11.78 -10.47 -8.11
N SER A 109 -12.01 -11.21 -9.18
CA SER A 109 -12.06 -12.68 -9.17
C SER A 109 -10.71 -13.33 -9.50
N ALA A 110 -9.73 -12.54 -9.91
CA ALA A 110 -8.40 -13.03 -10.25
C ALA A 110 -7.31 -12.04 -9.84
N GLY A 111 -6.13 -12.56 -9.50
CA GLY A 111 -4.96 -11.80 -9.10
C GLY A 111 -3.68 -12.30 -9.74
N ILE A 112 -2.68 -11.45 -9.79
CA ILE A 112 -1.33 -11.75 -10.25
C ILE A 112 -0.38 -11.49 -9.08
N ILE A 113 0.37 -12.52 -8.68
CA ILE A 113 1.38 -12.40 -7.62
C ILE A 113 2.77 -12.28 -8.23
N ASP A 114 3.56 -11.34 -7.71
CA ASP A 114 4.95 -11.13 -8.10
C ASP A 114 5.79 -10.74 -6.88
N SER A 115 7.12 -10.92 -6.99
CA SER A 115 8.07 -10.54 -5.96
C SER A 115 9.21 -9.69 -6.50
N GLN A 116 9.57 -8.66 -5.75
CA GLN A 116 10.71 -7.81 -6.05
C GLN A 116 11.66 -7.71 -4.87
N THR A 117 12.95 -8.03 -5.09
CA THR A 117 13.99 -7.79 -4.09
C THR A 117 14.52 -6.36 -4.24
N VAL A 118 14.50 -5.61 -3.15
CA VAL A 118 14.98 -4.23 -3.07
C VAL A 118 16.22 -4.19 -2.20
N LYS A 119 17.30 -3.59 -2.72
CA LYS A 119 18.55 -3.41 -1.98
C LYS A 119 18.32 -2.54 -0.75
N GLY A 120 18.77 -3.00 0.40
CA GLY A 120 18.74 -2.22 1.63
C GLY A 120 19.78 -1.12 1.65
N THR A 121 19.56 -0.09 2.45
CA THR A 121 20.56 0.91 2.80
C THR A 121 21.28 0.49 4.09
N PRO A 122 22.50 1.01 4.39
CA PRO A 122 23.18 0.70 5.64
C PRO A 122 22.35 0.98 6.90
N GLU A 123 21.44 1.97 6.82
CA GLU A 123 20.56 2.36 7.93
C GLU A 123 19.35 1.42 8.09
N SER A 124 19.03 0.64 7.06
CA SER A 124 17.85 -0.26 7.04
C SER A 124 18.20 -1.72 7.34
N ILE A 125 19.21 -1.97 8.19
CA ILE A 125 19.73 -3.31 8.48
C ILE A 125 18.72 -4.19 9.23
N GLN A 126 17.82 -3.60 10.00
CA GLN A 126 16.77 -4.36 10.68
C GLN A 126 15.85 -5.03 9.65
N GLU A 127 15.61 -6.35 9.82
CA GLU A 127 14.78 -7.17 8.93
C GLU A 127 15.28 -7.27 7.47
N SER A 128 16.58 -7.12 7.24
CA SER A 128 17.17 -7.39 5.93
C SER A 128 17.73 -8.81 5.84
N GLY A 129 17.75 -9.38 4.63
CA GLY A 129 18.31 -10.70 4.37
C GLY A 129 19.06 -10.74 3.04
N PHE A 130 19.83 -11.78 2.79
CA PHE A 130 20.56 -11.95 1.54
C PHE A 130 19.78 -12.84 0.56
N ASP A 131 19.39 -12.28 -0.57
CA ASP A 131 18.81 -13.03 -1.70
C ASP A 131 19.95 -13.68 -2.50
N GLY A 132 20.15 -14.99 -2.32
CA GLY A 132 21.21 -15.73 -2.99
C GLY A 132 21.03 -15.81 -4.51
N GLY A 133 19.81 -15.77 -5.02
CA GLY A 133 19.52 -15.79 -6.46
C GLY A 133 19.86 -14.47 -7.14
N LYS A 134 19.49 -13.35 -6.53
CA LYS A 134 19.76 -12.00 -7.07
C LYS A 134 21.05 -11.39 -6.55
N ARG A 135 21.70 -12.02 -5.57
CA ARG A 135 22.93 -11.54 -4.88
C ARG A 135 22.75 -10.14 -4.28
N ILE A 136 21.60 -9.91 -3.66
CA ILE A 136 21.22 -8.61 -3.07
C ILE A 136 20.96 -8.80 -1.58
N GLN A 137 21.60 -7.94 -0.76
CA GLN A 137 21.24 -7.77 0.65
C GLN A 137 20.12 -6.74 0.74
N GLY A 138 18.97 -7.11 1.31
CA GLY A 138 17.85 -6.19 1.41
C GLY A 138 16.56 -6.83 1.87
N ARG A 139 15.45 -6.30 1.35
CA ARG A 139 14.10 -6.78 1.62
C ARG A 139 13.44 -7.25 0.33
N LYS A 140 12.56 -8.22 0.45
CA LYS A 140 11.72 -8.69 -0.64
C LYS A 140 10.30 -8.24 -0.38
N ARG A 141 9.71 -7.56 -1.34
CA ARG A 141 8.28 -7.23 -1.33
C ARG A 141 7.54 -8.15 -2.29
N HIS A 142 6.48 -8.75 -1.77
CA HIS A 142 5.53 -9.52 -2.56
C HIS A 142 4.30 -8.66 -2.76
N ILE A 143 3.83 -8.59 -3.99
CA ILE A 143 2.64 -7.84 -4.36
C ILE A 143 1.62 -8.76 -4.99
N VAL A 144 0.35 -8.48 -4.76
CA VAL A 144 -0.75 -9.03 -5.55
C VAL A 144 -1.49 -7.87 -6.17
N VAL A 145 -1.63 -7.92 -7.48
CA VAL A 145 -2.42 -6.96 -8.25
C VAL A 145 -3.60 -7.67 -8.90
N ASP A 146 -4.64 -6.93 -9.23
CA ASP A 146 -5.74 -7.46 -10.03
C ASP A 146 -5.38 -7.48 -11.52
N THR A 147 -6.30 -7.96 -12.36
CA THR A 147 -6.11 -8.07 -13.82
C THR A 147 -6.00 -6.73 -14.56
N ILE A 148 -6.24 -5.62 -13.87
CA ILE A 148 -6.07 -4.26 -14.41
C ILE A 148 -4.77 -3.62 -13.88
N GLY A 149 -4.05 -4.31 -12.99
CA GLY A 149 -2.80 -3.83 -12.40
C GLY A 149 -2.96 -3.08 -11.07
N TYR A 150 -4.16 -3.01 -10.50
CA TYR A 150 -4.37 -2.35 -9.21
C TYR A 150 -3.94 -3.23 -8.05
N LEU A 151 -3.15 -2.63 -7.14
CA LEU A 151 -2.63 -3.31 -5.96
C LEU A 151 -3.76 -3.80 -5.04
N ILE A 152 -3.65 -5.04 -4.58
CA ILE A 152 -4.56 -5.64 -3.59
C ILE A 152 -3.82 -5.83 -2.26
N VAL A 153 -2.64 -6.46 -2.32
CA VAL A 153 -1.81 -6.81 -1.16
C VAL A 153 -0.36 -6.44 -1.44
N VAL A 154 0.31 -5.96 -0.42
CA VAL A 154 1.77 -5.90 -0.37
C VAL A 154 2.26 -6.41 0.98
N LEU A 155 3.21 -7.36 0.95
CA LEU A 155 3.93 -7.82 2.14
C LEU A 155 5.44 -7.66 1.92
N VAL A 156 6.14 -7.30 2.99
CA VAL A 156 7.59 -7.08 2.95
C VAL A 156 8.25 -8.05 3.93
N HIS A 157 9.22 -8.81 3.42
CA HIS A 157 10.01 -9.77 4.17
C HIS A 157 11.51 -9.52 4.02
N ALA A 158 12.31 -10.11 4.89
CA ALA A 158 13.74 -10.19 4.66
C ALA A 158 14.03 -10.95 3.35
N ALA A 159 14.99 -10.49 2.55
CA ALA A 159 15.21 -11.02 1.20
C ALA A 159 15.66 -12.49 1.14
N ASN A 160 16.14 -13.05 2.26
CA ASN A 160 16.48 -14.46 2.38
C ASN A 160 15.28 -15.40 2.53
N ILE A 161 14.06 -14.86 2.75
CA ILE A 161 12.85 -15.68 2.82
C ILE A 161 12.50 -16.14 1.40
N HIS A 162 12.37 -17.46 1.25
CA HIS A 162 12.04 -18.07 -0.04
C HIS A 162 10.60 -17.73 -0.46
N ASP A 163 10.38 -17.48 -1.75
CA ASP A 163 9.08 -17.04 -2.28
C ASP A 163 7.94 -18.02 -1.95
N SER A 164 8.22 -19.34 -1.96
CA SER A 164 7.22 -20.37 -1.60
C SER A 164 6.77 -20.30 -0.13
N ARG A 165 7.61 -19.80 0.78
CA ARG A 165 7.23 -19.59 2.18
C ARG A 165 6.43 -18.31 2.34
N ALA A 166 6.95 -17.22 1.77
CA ALA A 166 6.28 -15.92 1.81
C ALA A 166 4.91 -15.94 1.13
N SER A 167 4.75 -16.73 0.06
CA SER A 167 3.49 -16.83 -0.68
C SER A 167 2.30 -17.27 0.17
N ARG A 168 2.51 -18.13 1.17
CA ARG A 168 1.43 -18.55 2.07
C ARG A 168 0.86 -17.38 2.86
N GLU A 169 1.74 -16.51 3.38
CA GLU A 169 1.34 -15.31 4.11
C GLU A 169 0.66 -14.28 3.17
N VAL A 170 1.20 -14.13 1.95
CA VAL A 170 0.63 -13.25 0.93
C VAL A 170 -0.78 -13.70 0.53
N LEU A 171 -0.98 -15.00 0.30
CA LEU A 171 -2.28 -15.53 -0.06
C LEU A 171 -3.27 -15.48 1.10
N ALA A 172 -2.83 -15.76 2.32
CA ALA A 172 -3.67 -15.59 3.50
C ALA A 172 -4.17 -14.13 3.64
N ALA A 173 -3.27 -13.15 3.44
CA ALA A 173 -3.64 -11.73 3.42
C ALA A 173 -4.59 -11.40 2.24
N LEU A 174 -4.32 -11.94 1.05
CA LEU A 174 -5.18 -11.73 -0.12
C LEU A 174 -6.62 -12.20 0.15
N PHE A 175 -6.78 -13.42 0.61
CA PHE A 175 -8.11 -14.01 0.83
C PHE A 175 -8.83 -13.36 2.02
N SER A 176 -8.11 -12.79 2.98
CA SER A 176 -8.73 -12.00 4.06
C SER A 176 -9.30 -10.66 3.56
N ILE A 177 -8.70 -10.07 2.52
CA ILE A 177 -9.13 -8.79 1.94
C ILE A 177 -10.16 -9.00 0.82
N VAL A 178 -9.95 -10.03 -0.02
CA VAL A 178 -10.78 -10.31 -1.19
C VAL A 178 -11.11 -11.80 -1.27
N GLY A 179 -12.21 -12.19 -0.62
CA GLY A 179 -12.68 -13.59 -0.62
C GLY A 179 -13.27 -14.09 -1.95
N THR A 180 -13.35 -13.23 -2.98
CA THR A 180 -13.90 -13.57 -4.31
C THR A 180 -12.85 -14.05 -5.31
N ILE A 181 -11.57 -14.14 -4.92
CA ILE A 181 -10.50 -14.63 -5.79
C ILE A 181 -10.69 -16.10 -6.11
N GLN A 182 -10.76 -16.41 -7.40
CA GLN A 182 -10.92 -17.76 -7.95
C GLN A 182 -9.67 -18.22 -8.70
N LYS A 183 -8.85 -17.26 -9.19
CA LYS A 183 -7.66 -17.55 -9.98
C LYS A 183 -6.51 -16.66 -9.60
N ILE A 184 -5.32 -17.24 -9.52
CA ILE A 184 -4.08 -16.51 -9.25
C ILE A 184 -3.05 -16.93 -10.29
N TRP A 185 -2.43 -15.93 -10.95
CA TRP A 185 -1.26 -16.15 -11.79
C TRP A 185 -0.01 -15.84 -10.98
N ALA A 186 0.96 -16.74 -11.11
CA ALA A 186 2.24 -16.64 -10.41
C ALA A 186 3.37 -17.11 -11.35
N ASP A 187 4.58 -16.62 -11.11
CA ASP A 187 5.74 -17.12 -11.82
C ASP A 187 6.16 -18.52 -11.32
N SER A 188 7.24 -19.08 -11.93
CA SER A 188 7.71 -20.43 -11.58
C SER A 188 8.25 -20.57 -10.16
N ALA A 189 8.59 -19.47 -9.47
CA ALA A 189 9.07 -19.49 -8.09
C ALA A 189 7.97 -19.89 -7.08
N TYR A 190 6.70 -19.76 -7.48
CA TYR A 190 5.53 -20.13 -6.69
C TYR A 190 4.98 -21.53 -7.02
N LYS A 191 5.71 -22.31 -7.83
CA LYS A 191 5.29 -23.67 -8.24
C LYS A 191 5.79 -24.71 -7.24
N GLY A 192 4.90 -25.60 -6.84
CA GLY A 192 5.19 -26.79 -6.06
C GLY A 192 3.90 -27.53 -5.74
N GLN A 193 3.89 -28.86 -5.89
CA GLN A 193 2.69 -29.67 -5.65
C GLN A 193 2.14 -29.45 -4.22
N GLU A 194 3.02 -29.38 -3.22
CA GLU A 194 2.62 -29.10 -1.83
C GLU A 194 1.96 -27.73 -1.67
N PHE A 195 2.47 -26.73 -2.37
CA PHE A 195 1.92 -25.38 -2.30
C PHE A 195 0.56 -25.29 -2.99
N VAL A 196 0.42 -25.89 -4.18
CA VAL A 196 -0.85 -25.98 -4.89
C VAL A 196 -1.90 -26.73 -4.08
N GLN A 197 -1.52 -27.83 -3.46
CA GLN A 197 -2.43 -28.60 -2.61
C GLN A 197 -2.84 -27.78 -1.38
N TRP A 198 -1.89 -27.11 -0.73
CA TRP A 198 -2.18 -26.23 0.41
C TRP A 198 -3.18 -25.11 0.05
N VAL A 199 -3.02 -24.47 -1.13
CA VAL A 199 -3.95 -23.43 -1.61
C VAL A 199 -5.35 -24.02 -1.79
N LYS A 200 -5.47 -25.19 -2.41
CA LYS A 200 -6.76 -25.88 -2.59
C LYS A 200 -7.42 -26.22 -1.27
N ASP A 201 -6.65 -26.74 -0.31
CA ASP A 201 -7.16 -27.16 0.98
C ASP A 201 -7.61 -25.97 1.85
N GLN A 202 -6.88 -24.85 1.80
CA GLN A 202 -7.18 -23.67 2.61
C GLN A 202 -8.30 -22.80 2.06
N PHE A 203 -8.40 -22.68 0.73
CA PHE A 203 -9.24 -21.65 0.11
C PHE A 203 -10.32 -22.24 -0.80
N ASN A 204 -10.46 -23.55 -0.86
CA ASN A 204 -11.46 -24.25 -1.69
C ASN A 204 -11.46 -23.75 -3.15
N SER A 205 -10.29 -23.32 -3.65
CA SER A 205 -10.11 -22.72 -4.97
C SER A 205 -9.73 -23.82 -5.97
N PRO A 206 -10.58 -24.13 -6.98
CA PRO A 206 -10.33 -25.24 -7.90
C PRO A 206 -9.22 -24.95 -8.94
N ASP A 207 -8.92 -23.68 -9.22
CA ASP A 207 -8.06 -23.25 -10.31
C ASP A 207 -6.80 -22.51 -9.86
N TYR A 208 -5.88 -23.23 -9.22
CA TYR A 208 -4.49 -22.81 -9.11
C TYR A 208 -3.67 -23.59 -10.15
N PRO A 209 -2.99 -22.93 -11.12
CA PRO A 209 -2.22 -23.59 -12.17
C PRO A 209 -0.95 -24.25 -11.65
#